data_5ac0d5c7d3a2a2a98b32637fda5a4432
#
_entry.id   5ac0d5c7d3a2a2a98b32637fda5a4432
#
_cell.length_a   1.000
_cell.length_b   1.000
_cell.length_c   1.000
_cell.angle_alpha   90.00
_cell.angle_beta   90.00
_cell.angle_gamma   90.00
#
_symmetry.space_group_name_H-M   'P 1'
#
loop_
_entity.id
_entity.type
_entity.pdbx_description
1 polymer ?
#
loop_
_entity_poly.entity_id
_entity_poly.type
_entity_poly.pdbx_seq_one_letter_code
_entity_poly.pdbx_strand_id
1 'polypeptide(L)'
;MNSNYKVIKFRSNNSKEVNDQISIEEPLQIILKYKDKENWIENTISITMRTPGDDKDLVAGFLFNERVIEKISHIENIEASGEAVGQYKLQNKVIVTINNSENIDIDKIKRNFLTNSSCGVCGKTSLESLEIIKKDKILKSIPKIHHEIIMKSPDILKQNQSEFSKTGGIHASGLFRANGEIIAVKEDVGRHNALDKLIGFVLKQNLLDNSSQFLTCSGRLNFDLVQKALMANIGVLIGVGAPTSLAIDLANKFDMTLVGFVKEGSFNIYSNNERIIIKN
;
A
#
# COMPACT_ATOMS: atom_id res chain seq x y z
N MET A 1 13.29 8.72 -4.13
CA MET A 1 14.27 9.07 -5.21
C MET A 1 13.67 10.16 -6.07
N ASN A 2 14.44 11.23 -6.36
CA ASN A 2 13.99 12.41 -7.13
C ASN A 2 15.05 12.86 -8.12
N SER A 3 14.67 13.73 -9.06
CA SER A 3 15.53 14.30 -10.09
C SER A 3 15.27 15.80 -10.24
N ASN A 4 16.27 16.56 -10.66
CA ASN A 4 16.17 17.99 -10.86
C ASN A 4 15.72 18.33 -12.29
N TYR A 5 14.72 19.20 -12.40
CA TYR A 5 14.21 19.71 -13.65
C TYR A 5 14.23 21.24 -13.65
N LYS A 6 14.56 21.83 -14.77
CA LYS A 6 14.36 23.26 -14.99
C LYS A 6 12.90 23.54 -15.29
N VAL A 7 12.29 24.38 -14.47
CA VAL A 7 10.87 24.75 -14.60
C VAL A 7 10.71 26.27 -14.56
N ILE A 8 9.67 26.78 -15.19
CA ILE A 8 9.30 28.18 -15.08
C ILE A 8 8.27 28.33 -13.95
N LYS A 9 8.69 28.94 -12.85
CA LYS A 9 7.80 29.23 -11.72
C LYS A 9 7.16 30.59 -11.89
N PHE A 10 5.83 30.60 -12.01
CA PHE A 10 5.04 31.81 -12.14
C PHE A 10 4.47 32.23 -10.78
N ARG A 11 4.65 33.48 -10.39
CA ARG A 11 4.05 34.09 -9.18
C ARG A 11 3.70 35.56 -9.43
N SER A 12 2.46 35.95 -9.16
CA SER A 12 2.00 37.34 -9.17
C SER A 12 2.51 38.17 -10.37
N ASN A 13 2.27 37.68 -11.59
CA ASN A 13 2.67 38.29 -12.88
C ASN A 13 4.18 38.28 -13.19
N ASN A 14 5.00 37.62 -12.40
CA ASN A 14 6.42 37.41 -12.68
C ASN A 14 6.70 35.93 -12.93
N SER A 15 7.58 35.64 -13.90
CA SER A 15 8.06 34.29 -14.15
C SER A 15 9.58 34.22 -13.93
N LYS A 16 10.04 33.10 -13.35
CA LYS A 16 11.44 32.85 -13.11
C LYS A 16 11.76 31.37 -13.41
N GLU A 17 12.84 31.13 -14.13
CA GLU A 17 13.39 29.79 -14.27
C GLU A 17 14.05 29.37 -12.95
N VAL A 18 13.69 28.19 -12.46
CA VAL A 18 14.23 27.60 -11.23
C VAL A 18 14.45 26.10 -11.42
N ASN A 19 15.32 25.50 -10.62
CA ASN A 19 15.42 24.05 -10.52
C ASN A 19 14.36 23.56 -9.51
N ASP A 20 13.61 22.53 -9.91
CA ASP A 20 12.63 21.87 -9.06
C ASP A 20 12.96 20.39 -8.93
N GLN A 21 12.65 19.81 -7.77
CA GLN A 21 12.86 18.39 -7.52
C GLN A 21 11.57 17.64 -7.80
N ILE A 22 11.63 16.67 -8.70
CA ILE A 22 10.48 15.88 -9.12
C ILE A 22 10.69 14.42 -8.72
N SER A 23 9.67 13.78 -8.18
CA SER A 23 9.70 12.35 -7.86
C SER A 23 9.92 11.52 -9.12
N ILE A 24 10.84 10.56 -9.06
CA ILE A 24 11.05 9.63 -10.16
C ILE A 24 9.93 8.61 -10.21
N GLU A 25 9.37 8.41 -11.39
CA GLU A 25 8.41 7.38 -11.71
C GLU A 25 8.98 6.47 -12.80
N GLU A 26 9.06 5.18 -12.53
CA GLU A 26 9.61 4.18 -13.45
C GLU A 26 8.80 2.88 -13.37
N PRO A 27 8.64 2.15 -14.49
CA PRO A 27 7.98 0.85 -14.46
C PRO A 27 8.79 -0.16 -13.62
N LEU A 28 8.10 -1.07 -12.97
CA LEU A 28 8.67 -2.26 -12.34
C LEU A 28 7.93 -3.49 -12.83
N GLN A 29 8.65 -4.40 -13.49
CA GLN A 29 8.14 -5.71 -13.89
C GLN A 29 8.37 -6.70 -12.74
N ILE A 30 7.30 -7.32 -12.26
CA ILE A 30 7.32 -8.33 -11.20
C ILE A 30 7.20 -9.70 -11.86
N ILE A 31 8.22 -10.55 -11.69
CA ILE A 31 8.30 -11.90 -12.23
C ILE A 31 8.25 -12.87 -11.07
N LEU A 32 7.27 -13.76 -11.09
CA LEU A 32 7.16 -14.86 -10.14
C LEU A 32 7.87 -16.09 -10.68
N LYS A 33 8.79 -16.63 -9.89
CA LYS A 33 9.52 -17.86 -10.15
C LYS A 33 9.07 -18.94 -9.17
N TYR A 34 8.60 -20.05 -9.69
CA TYR A 34 8.10 -21.17 -8.90
C TYR A 34 8.39 -22.50 -9.57
N LYS A 35 8.32 -23.58 -8.80
CA LYS A 35 8.54 -24.93 -9.32
C LYS A 35 7.20 -25.59 -9.64
N ASP A 36 7.01 -26.01 -10.88
CA ASP A 36 5.87 -26.84 -11.30
C ASP A 36 6.40 -28.24 -11.61
N LYS A 37 6.11 -29.20 -10.73
CA LYS A 37 6.74 -30.54 -10.70
C LYS A 37 8.27 -30.40 -10.58
N GLU A 38 9.01 -30.78 -11.61
CA GLU A 38 10.48 -30.69 -11.61
C GLU A 38 11.02 -29.44 -12.36
N ASN A 39 10.15 -28.62 -12.97
CA ASN A 39 10.57 -27.51 -13.80
C ASN A 39 10.40 -26.16 -13.10
N TRP A 40 11.41 -25.31 -13.22
CA TRP A 40 11.28 -23.92 -12.84
C TRP A 40 10.51 -23.13 -13.90
N ILE A 41 9.51 -22.39 -13.47
CA ILE A 41 8.69 -21.54 -14.32
C ILE A 41 8.83 -20.10 -13.85
N GLU A 42 8.99 -19.18 -14.81
CA GLU A 42 8.99 -17.75 -14.58
C GLU A 42 7.83 -17.09 -15.34
N ASN A 43 6.97 -16.39 -14.64
CA ASN A 43 5.86 -15.64 -15.22
C ASN A 43 5.84 -14.21 -14.76
N THR A 44 5.69 -13.27 -15.68
CA THR A 44 5.35 -11.89 -15.34
C THR A 44 3.95 -11.85 -14.75
N ILE A 45 3.84 -11.37 -13.52
CA ILE A 45 2.56 -11.29 -12.81
C ILE A 45 2.03 -9.85 -12.77
N SER A 46 2.89 -8.84 -12.86
CA SER A 46 2.47 -7.44 -12.89
C SER A 46 3.55 -6.54 -13.48
N ILE A 47 3.10 -5.39 -14.03
CA ILE A 47 3.95 -4.24 -14.32
C ILE A 47 3.27 -3.05 -13.64
N THR A 48 3.98 -2.38 -12.74
CA THR A 48 3.46 -1.22 -12.00
C THR A 48 4.38 -0.02 -12.16
N MET A 49 3.80 1.18 -12.25
CA MET A 49 4.57 2.43 -12.17
C MET A 49 4.84 2.74 -10.70
N ARG A 50 6.10 2.92 -10.33
CA ARG A 50 6.49 3.15 -8.93
C ARG A 50 7.58 4.19 -8.78
N THR A 51 7.72 4.77 -7.62
CA THR A 51 8.94 5.47 -7.22
C THR A 51 10.01 4.45 -6.87
N PRO A 52 11.19 4.45 -7.53
CA PRO A 52 12.26 3.52 -7.26
C PRO A 52 12.73 3.53 -5.81
N GLY A 53 13.13 2.38 -5.32
CA GLY A 53 13.49 2.13 -3.94
C GLY A 53 12.40 1.34 -3.21
N ASP A 54 12.81 0.60 -2.20
CA ASP A 54 11.94 -0.32 -1.46
C ASP A 54 11.22 -1.37 -2.34
N ASP A 55 11.77 -1.70 -3.52
CA ASP A 55 11.13 -2.60 -4.49
C ASP A 55 10.88 -4.00 -3.90
N LYS A 56 11.78 -4.48 -3.01
CA LYS A 56 11.58 -5.74 -2.29
C LYS A 56 10.39 -5.70 -1.32
N ASP A 57 10.16 -4.54 -0.70
CA ASP A 57 9.00 -4.34 0.18
C ASP A 57 7.73 -4.24 -0.65
N LEU A 58 7.77 -3.46 -1.75
CA LEU A 58 6.65 -3.35 -2.70
C LEU A 58 6.18 -4.73 -3.16
N VAL A 59 7.11 -5.55 -3.63
CA VAL A 59 6.80 -6.86 -4.18
C VAL A 59 6.28 -7.81 -3.12
N ALA A 60 6.88 -7.85 -1.93
CA ALA A 60 6.42 -8.69 -0.82
C ALA A 60 4.98 -8.32 -0.39
N GLY A 61 4.69 -7.02 -0.24
CA GLY A 61 3.35 -6.55 0.10
C GLY A 61 2.33 -6.78 -1.02
N PHE A 62 2.71 -6.58 -2.28
CA PHE A 62 1.87 -6.89 -3.43
C PHE A 62 1.46 -8.37 -3.44
N LEU A 63 2.43 -9.29 -3.33
CA LEU A 63 2.16 -10.74 -3.33
C LEU A 63 1.25 -11.16 -2.17
N PHE A 64 1.46 -10.59 -0.99
CA PHE A 64 0.61 -10.84 0.17
C PHE A 64 -0.82 -10.32 -0.04
N ASN A 65 -0.97 -9.09 -0.51
CA ASN A 65 -2.26 -8.45 -0.71
C ASN A 65 -3.07 -9.09 -1.85
N GLU A 66 -2.38 -9.58 -2.89
CA GLU A 66 -2.98 -10.35 -4.00
C GLU A 66 -3.16 -11.84 -3.68
N ARG A 67 -2.83 -12.28 -2.45
CA ARG A 67 -2.91 -13.68 -2.01
C ARG A 67 -2.12 -14.67 -2.84
N VAL A 68 -1.03 -14.24 -3.40
CA VAL A 68 -0.04 -15.14 -3.99
C VAL A 68 0.69 -15.88 -2.89
N ILE A 69 0.91 -15.19 -1.77
CA ILE A 69 1.49 -15.75 -0.54
C ILE A 69 0.59 -15.44 0.66
N GLU A 70 0.62 -16.29 1.67
CA GLU A 70 -0.06 -16.06 2.96
C GLU A 70 0.89 -15.59 4.06
N LYS A 71 2.17 -15.90 3.93
CA LYS A 71 3.24 -15.56 4.88
C LYS A 71 4.50 -15.15 4.13
N ILE A 72 5.32 -14.33 4.78
CA ILE A 72 6.62 -13.93 4.23
C ILE A 72 7.56 -15.13 4.02
N SER A 73 7.46 -16.17 4.84
CA SER A 73 8.24 -17.40 4.71
C SER A 73 7.98 -18.19 3.42
N HIS A 74 6.91 -17.89 2.68
CA HIS A 74 6.68 -18.45 1.35
C HIS A 74 7.62 -17.86 0.28
N ILE A 75 8.25 -16.72 0.57
CA ILE A 75 9.25 -16.10 -0.30
C ILE A 75 10.62 -16.68 0.07
N GLU A 76 11.25 -17.36 -0.90
CA GLU A 76 12.62 -17.85 -0.76
C GLU A 76 13.63 -16.73 -1.06
N ASN A 77 13.41 -15.97 -2.15
CA ASN A 77 14.28 -14.88 -2.57
C ASN A 77 13.52 -13.76 -3.30
N ILE A 78 14.01 -12.53 -3.16
CA ILE A 78 13.60 -11.39 -3.98
C ILE A 78 14.86 -10.69 -4.49
N GLU A 79 15.07 -10.69 -5.80
CA GLU A 79 16.25 -10.11 -6.42
C GLU A 79 15.90 -9.18 -7.58
N ALA A 80 16.66 -8.09 -7.71
CA ALA A 80 16.60 -7.24 -8.88
C ALA A 80 17.22 -7.97 -10.06
N SER A 81 16.69 -7.80 -11.27
CA SER A 81 17.09 -8.50 -12.47
C SER A 81 17.06 -7.59 -13.70
N GLY A 82 17.69 -8.05 -14.77
CA GLY A 82 17.81 -7.33 -16.03
C GLY A 82 18.90 -6.27 -16.01
N GLU A 83 19.12 -5.67 -17.18
CA GLU A 83 20.08 -4.59 -17.34
C GLU A 83 19.59 -3.31 -16.69
N ALA A 84 20.51 -2.48 -16.22
CA ALA A 84 20.22 -1.14 -15.76
C ALA A 84 19.93 -0.24 -16.97
N VAL A 85 18.68 0.20 -17.10
CA VAL A 85 18.17 0.94 -18.27
C VAL A 85 17.71 2.35 -17.91
N GLY A 86 17.46 3.14 -18.96
CA GLY A 86 16.95 4.51 -18.82
C GLY A 86 17.98 5.51 -18.29
N GLN A 87 17.53 6.76 -18.10
CA GLN A 87 18.39 7.85 -17.64
C GLN A 87 18.87 7.68 -16.19
N TYR A 88 18.14 6.89 -15.37
CA TYR A 88 18.46 6.65 -13.97
C TYR A 88 19.26 5.36 -13.76
N LYS A 89 19.56 4.60 -14.82
CA LYS A 89 20.31 3.32 -14.79
C LYS A 89 19.76 2.36 -13.73
N LEU A 90 18.47 2.12 -13.75
CA LEU A 90 17.77 1.27 -12.80
C LEU A 90 17.45 -0.10 -13.40
N GLN A 91 17.57 -1.14 -12.57
CA GLN A 91 17.03 -2.46 -12.89
C GLN A 91 15.53 -2.44 -12.60
N ASN A 92 14.73 -2.45 -13.67
CA ASN A 92 13.27 -2.33 -13.57
C ASN A 92 12.55 -3.70 -13.64
N LYS A 93 13.24 -4.76 -13.25
CA LYS A 93 12.69 -6.11 -13.09
C LYS A 93 13.05 -6.66 -11.72
N VAL A 94 12.10 -7.38 -11.12
CA VAL A 94 12.31 -8.11 -9.87
C VAL A 94 11.81 -9.52 -10.06
N ILE A 95 12.66 -10.50 -9.75
CA ILE A 95 12.31 -11.93 -9.72
C ILE A 95 12.06 -12.31 -8.26
N VAL A 96 10.88 -12.87 -8.02
CA VAL A 96 10.52 -13.42 -6.71
C VAL A 96 10.44 -14.93 -6.82
N THR A 97 11.30 -15.62 -6.11
CA THR A 97 11.26 -17.07 -5.99
C THR A 97 10.42 -17.44 -4.77
N ILE A 98 9.39 -18.27 -5.00
CA ILE A 98 8.54 -18.79 -3.94
C ILE A 98 8.87 -20.23 -3.62
N ASN A 99 8.82 -20.55 -2.32
CA ASN A 99 9.05 -21.91 -1.83
C ASN A 99 7.82 -22.78 -2.06
N ASN A 100 7.95 -23.83 -2.86
CA ASN A 100 6.86 -24.76 -3.18
C ASN A 100 6.53 -25.78 -2.06
N SER A 101 7.22 -25.73 -0.94
CA SER A 101 7.01 -26.69 0.16
C SER A 101 5.67 -26.53 0.89
N GLU A 102 4.96 -25.42 0.68
CA GLU A 102 3.63 -25.17 1.21
C GLU A 102 2.66 -24.95 0.04
N ASN A 103 1.42 -25.44 0.15
CA ASN A 103 0.36 -25.46 -0.87
C ASN A 103 0.04 -24.08 -1.46
N ILE A 104 0.87 -23.62 -2.38
CA ILE A 104 0.60 -22.43 -3.19
C ILE A 104 -0.26 -22.85 -4.37
N ASP A 105 -1.46 -22.29 -4.46
CA ASP A 105 -2.39 -22.56 -5.58
C ASP A 105 -1.91 -21.85 -6.87
N ILE A 106 -1.04 -22.58 -7.60
CA ILE A 106 -0.45 -22.11 -8.86
C ILE A 106 -1.52 -21.83 -9.92
N ASP A 107 -2.60 -22.61 -9.94
CA ASP A 107 -3.69 -22.39 -10.91
C ASP A 107 -4.50 -21.12 -10.58
N LYS A 108 -4.59 -20.76 -9.31
CA LYS A 108 -5.16 -19.50 -8.88
C LYS A 108 -4.27 -18.32 -9.29
N ILE A 109 -2.96 -18.45 -9.16
CA ILE A 109 -1.99 -17.45 -9.62
C ILE A 109 -2.13 -17.26 -11.13
N LYS A 110 -2.12 -18.34 -11.91
CA LYS A 110 -2.29 -18.31 -13.37
C LYS A 110 -3.61 -17.59 -13.77
N ARG A 111 -4.71 -17.91 -13.11
CA ARG A 111 -6.03 -17.30 -13.39
C ARG A 111 -6.07 -15.81 -13.05
N ASN A 112 -5.48 -15.42 -11.93
CA ASN A 112 -5.52 -14.03 -11.45
C ASN A 112 -4.67 -13.08 -12.29
N PHE A 113 -3.56 -13.55 -12.87
CA PHE A 113 -2.59 -12.69 -13.54
C PHE A 113 -2.60 -12.77 -15.08
N LEU A 114 -3.13 -13.83 -15.68
CA LEU A 114 -3.26 -13.92 -17.14
C LEU A 114 -4.35 -12.99 -17.74
N THR A 115 -5.19 -12.39 -16.92
CA THR A 115 -6.29 -11.50 -17.32
C THR A 115 -6.06 -10.03 -17.01
N ASN A 116 -4.92 -9.64 -16.47
CA ASN A 116 -4.73 -8.29 -15.91
C ASN A 116 -4.13 -7.29 -16.89
N SER A 117 -4.99 -6.43 -17.42
CA SER A 117 -4.65 -5.07 -17.81
C SER A 117 -4.56 -4.17 -16.57
N SER A 118 -3.63 -3.25 -16.57
CA SER A 118 -3.18 -2.15 -15.69
C SER A 118 -4.06 -1.59 -14.55
N CYS A 119 -5.20 -2.18 -14.20
CA CYS A 119 -6.08 -1.75 -13.14
C CYS A 119 -6.38 -2.97 -12.26
N GLY A 120 -5.88 -3.00 -11.02
CA GLY A 120 -5.93 -4.15 -10.10
C GLY A 120 -7.32 -4.77 -9.82
N VAL A 121 -8.37 -4.24 -10.44
CA VAL A 121 -9.76 -4.71 -10.33
C VAL A 121 -10.24 -5.46 -11.59
N CYS A 122 -9.60 -5.27 -12.76
CA CYS A 122 -10.12 -5.78 -14.05
C CYS A 122 -10.08 -7.31 -14.25
N GLY A 123 -9.46 -8.07 -13.35
CA GLY A 123 -9.46 -9.54 -13.42
C GLY A 123 -10.45 -10.22 -12.47
N LYS A 124 -11.07 -9.46 -11.55
CA LYS A 124 -12.03 -10.01 -10.58
C LYS A 124 -13.44 -9.68 -11.07
N THR A 125 -14.10 -10.63 -11.72
CA THR A 125 -15.36 -10.44 -12.44
C THR A 125 -16.61 -10.38 -11.55
N SER A 126 -16.49 -10.51 -10.23
CA SER A 126 -17.63 -10.36 -9.32
C SER A 126 -17.23 -9.85 -7.94
N LEU A 127 -18.15 -9.11 -7.29
CA LEU A 127 -18.04 -8.73 -5.88
C LEU A 127 -17.85 -9.97 -4.97
N GLU A 128 -18.44 -11.09 -5.32
CA GLU A 128 -18.31 -12.37 -4.58
C GLU A 128 -16.86 -12.89 -4.59
N SER A 129 -16.11 -12.74 -5.70
CA SER A 129 -14.71 -13.14 -5.74
C SER A 129 -13.80 -12.27 -4.85
N LEU A 130 -14.24 -11.05 -4.55
CA LEU A 130 -13.59 -10.14 -3.61
C LEU A 130 -13.97 -10.46 -2.15
N GLU A 131 -15.13 -11.07 -1.93
CA GLU A 131 -15.66 -11.43 -0.60
C GLU A 131 -15.02 -12.69 0.00
N ILE A 132 -14.48 -13.57 -0.84
CA ILE A 132 -13.77 -14.80 -0.39
C ILE A 132 -12.48 -14.47 0.37
N ILE A 133 -12.14 -13.18 0.45
CA ILE A 133 -10.84 -12.70 0.87
C ILE A 133 -10.57 -12.89 2.37
N LYS A 134 -11.55 -12.76 3.22
CA LYS A 134 -11.38 -12.89 4.67
C LYS A 134 -12.58 -13.59 5.28
N LYS A 135 -12.34 -14.70 5.99
CA LYS A 135 -13.40 -15.43 6.67
C LYS A 135 -13.81 -14.77 8.00
N ASP A 136 -12.84 -14.14 8.67
CA ASP A 136 -13.04 -13.59 10.01
C ASP A 136 -13.18 -12.07 9.98
N LYS A 137 -14.14 -11.57 10.72
CA LYS A 137 -14.29 -10.13 10.98
C LYS A 137 -13.19 -9.64 11.92
N ILE A 138 -12.87 -8.36 11.81
CA ILE A 138 -11.95 -7.71 12.75
C ILE A 138 -12.64 -7.55 14.10
N LEU A 139 -11.90 -7.75 15.19
CA LEU A 139 -12.45 -7.54 16.54
C LEU A 139 -12.91 -6.08 16.69
N LYS A 140 -14.20 -5.86 16.93
CA LYS A 140 -14.82 -4.52 16.93
C LYS A 140 -14.27 -3.54 17.97
N SER A 141 -13.76 -4.05 19.09
CA SER A 141 -13.41 -3.24 20.24
C SER A 141 -11.97 -2.72 20.25
N ILE A 142 -11.10 -3.19 19.38
CA ILE A 142 -9.67 -2.87 19.39
C ILE A 142 -9.15 -2.53 17.98
N PRO A 143 -8.10 -1.67 17.87
CA PRO A 143 -7.56 -0.81 18.94
C PRO A 143 -8.53 0.31 19.33
N LYS A 144 -8.43 0.85 20.54
CA LYS A 144 -9.10 2.09 20.95
C LYS A 144 -8.17 3.27 20.69
N ILE A 145 -8.66 4.27 19.95
CA ILE A 145 -7.85 5.41 19.51
C ILE A 145 -8.58 6.70 19.90
N HIS A 146 -7.87 7.58 20.57
CA HIS A 146 -8.39 8.90 20.93
C HIS A 146 -8.54 9.77 19.68
N HIS A 147 -9.64 10.52 19.56
CA HIS A 147 -9.93 11.37 18.39
C HIS A 147 -8.81 12.37 18.05
N GLU A 148 -8.13 12.91 19.08
CA GLU A 148 -6.99 13.82 18.87
C GLU A 148 -5.81 13.14 18.14
N ILE A 149 -5.58 11.84 18.37
CA ILE A 149 -4.54 11.07 17.69
C ILE A 149 -4.91 10.91 16.22
N ILE A 150 -6.19 10.63 15.93
CA ILE A 150 -6.70 10.54 14.55
C ILE A 150 -6.45 11.85 13.82
N MET A 151 -6.82 12.99 14.40
CA MET A 151 -6.63 14.31 13.81
C MET A 151 -5.17 14.67 13.55
N LYS A 152 -4.26 14.25 14.43
CA LYS A 152 -2.82 14.53 14.31
C LYS A 152 -2.09 13.56 13.36
N SER A 153 -2.65 12.38 13.08
CA SER A 153 -1.94 11.34 12.33
C SER A 153 -1.53 11.75 10.90
N PRO A 154 -2.30 12.57 10.13
CA PRO A 154 -1.84 13.05 8.84
C PRO A 154 -0.63 13.98 8.90
N ASP A 155 -0.57 14.86 9.91
CA ASP A 155 0.56 15.78 10.08
C ASP A 155 1.82 15.03 10.50
N ILE A 156 1.69 14.05 11.40
CA ILE A 156 2.78 13.16 11.78
C ILE A 156 3.26 12.36 10.56
N LEU A 157 2.34 11.82 9.76
CA LEU A 157 2.68 11.15 8.51
C LEU A 157 3.48 12.07 7.59
N LYS A 158 2.98 13.29 7.34
CA LYS A 158 3.61 14.28 6.48
C LYS A 158 5.01 14.69 6.95
N GLN A 159 5.22 14.85 8.25
CA GLN A 159 6.53 15.15 8.84
C GLN A 159 7.55 14.04 8.62
N ASN A 160 7.10 12.80 8.43
CA ASN A 160 7.94 11.62 8.18
C ASN A 160 8.07 11.27 6.69
N GLN A 161 7.56 12.11 5.77
CA GLN A 161 7.68 11.94 4.33
C GLN A 161 8.90 12.68 3.77
N SER A 162 9.99 11.98 3.60
CA SER A 162 11.26 12.55 3.14
C SER A 162 11.24 12.96 1.66
N GLU A 163 10.57 12.22 0.79
CA GLU A 163 10.47 12.55 -0.63
C GLU A 163 9.38 13.58 -0.89
N PHE A 164 8.26 13.53 -0.18
CA PHE A 164 7.22 14.55 -0.28
C PHE A 164 7.73 15.93 0.12
N SER A 165 8.56 16.04 1.15
CA SER A 165 9.14 17.30 1.59
C SER A 165 9.99 17.98 0.52
N LYS A 166 10.58 17.20 -0.41
CA LYS A 166 11.42 17.67 -1.51
C LYS A 166 10.63 17.95 -2.77
N THR A 167 9.65 17.09 -3.08
CA THR A 167 9.00 17.05 -4.40
C THR A 167 7.54 17.48 -4.39
N GLY A 168 6.85 17.32 -3.26
CA GLY A 168 5.41 17.58 -3.13
C GLY A 168 4.49 16.64 -3.94
N GLY A 169 5.04 15.69 -4.70
CA GLY A 169 4.34 14.90 -5.72
C GLY A 169 4.29 13.40 -5.45
N ILE A 170 4.18 12.97 -4.17
CA ILE A 170 4.24 11.55 -3.80
C ILE A 170 3.21 11.24 -2.71
N HIS A 171 2.68 10.02 -2.72
CA HIS A 171 1.80 9.51 -1.67
C HIS A 171 2.57 8.80 -0.57
N ALA A 172 1.93 8.66 0.60
CA ALA A 172 2.46 7.87 1.70
C ALA A 172 1.38 7.05 2.40
N SER A 173 1.86 5.96 3.00
CA SER A 173 1.12 5.19 4.00
C SER A 173 1.98 5.03 5.25
N GLY A 174 1.38 5.18 6.43
CA GLY A 174 2.05 5.05 7.72
C GLY A 174 1.32 4.08 8.64
N LEU A 175 2.09 3.25 9.35
CA LEU A 175 1.62 2.41 10.43
C LEU A 175 1.89 3.10 11.76
N PHE A 176 0.88 3.17 12.61
CA PHE A 176 0.91 3.86 13.90
C PHE A 176 0.49 2.93 15.03
N ARG A 177 1.01 3.14 16.23
CA ARG A 177 0.42 2.62 17.47
C ARG A 177 -0.81 3.43 17.86
N ALA A 178 -1.71 2.84 18.64
CA ALA A 178 -2.92 3.51 19.12
C ALA A 178 -2.64 4.78 19.97
N ASN A 179 -1.44 4.92 20.51
CA ASN A 179 -0.98 6.12 21.22
C ASN A 179 -0.49 7.25 20.31
N GLY A 180 -0.48 7.05 18.99
CA GLY A 180 -0.03 8.02 17.97
C GLY A 180 1.45 7.94 17.59
N GLU A 181 2.21 7.03 18.18
CA GLU A 181 3.60 6.77 17.78
C GLU A 181 3.63 6.17 16.38
N ILE A 182 4.46 6.74 15.48
CA ILE A 182 4.64 6.21 14.14
C ILE A 182 5.67 5.07 14.14
N ILE A 183 5.31 3.93 13.57
CA ILE A 183 6.14 2.73 13.51
C ILE A 183 6.94 2.69 12.20
N ALA A 184 6.27 2.97 11.08
CA ALA A 184 6.88 2.95 9.76
C ALA A 184 6.12 3.85 8.79
N VAL A 185 6.84 4.41 7.81
CA VAL A 185 6.28 5.17 6.67
C VAL A 185 6.90 4.66 5.39
N LYS A 186 6.09 4.53 4.35
CA LYS A 186 6.56 4.27 2.99
C LYS A 186 5.89 5.23 2.01
N GLU A 187 6.69 5.69 1.05
CA GLU A 187 6.30 6.65 0.03
C GLU A 187 6.34 6.02 -1.35
N ASP A 188 5.40 6.40 -2.21
CA ASP A 188 5.37 6.04 -3.62
C ASP A 188 4.49 7.01 -4.41
N VAL A 189 4.78 7.21 -5.70
CA VAL A 189 3.94 7.99 -6.61
C VAL A 189 2.52 7.40 -6.68
N GLY A 190 2.39 6.08 -6.57
CA GLY A 190 1.14 5.35 -6.48
C GLY A 190 0.70 5.10 -5.03
N ARG A 191 -0.47 5.59 -4.62
CA ARG A 191 -0.98 5.35 -3.26
C ARG A 191 -1.11 3.86 -2.90
N HIS A 192 -1.42 2.99 -3.88
CA HIS A 192 -1.50 1.53 -3.68
C HIS A 192 -0.12 0.94 -3.41
N ASN A 193 0.88 1.37 -4.18
CA ASN A 193 2.26 0.95 -4.00
C ASN A 193 2.84 1.42 -2.66
N ALA A 194 2.49 2.64 -2.21
CA ALA A 194 2.90 3.13 -0.90
C ALA A 194 2.39 2.22 0.23
N LEU A 195 1.15 1.73 0.11
CA LEU A 195 0.59 0.78 1.07
C LEU A 195 1.20 -0.62 0.93
N ASP A 196 1.44 -1.10 -0.30
CA ASP A 196 2.14 -2.38 -0.52
C ASP A 196 3.56 -2.35 0.05
N LYS A 197 4.33 -1.28 -0.20
CA LYS A 197 5.65 -1.08 0.41
C LYS A 197 5.58 -1.15 1.93
N LEU A 198 4.60 -0.47 2.54
CA LEU A 198 4.43 -0.47 3.99
C LEU A 198 4.11 -1.87 4.52
N ILE A 199 3.11 -2.54 3.94
CA ILE A 199 2.70 -3.89 4.37
C ILE A 199 3.85 -4.89 4.19
N GLY A 200 4.53 -4.88 3.05
CA GLY A 200 5.68 -5.74 2.82
C GLY A 200 6.81 -5.50 3.81
N PHE A 201 7.11 -4.25 4.13
CA PHE A 201 8.11 -3.89 5.14
C PHE A 201 7.74 -4.43 6.52
N VAL A 202 6.53 -4.14 7.01
CA VAL A 202 6.10 -4.51 8.36
C VAL A 202 5.97 -6.02 8.53
N LEU A 203 5.55 -6.75 7.49
CA LEU A 203 5.53 -8.21 7.47
C LEU A 203 6.94 -8.80 7.57
N LYS A 204 7.89 -8.29 6.77
CA LYS A 204 9.29 -8.74 6.78
C LYS A 204 9.98 -8.48 8.13
N GLN A 205 9.63 -7.39 8.80
CA GLN A 205 10.18 -7.02 10.10
C GLN A 205 9.38 -7.59 11.29
N ASN A 206 8.29 -8.35 11.03
CA ASN A 206 7.39 -8.88 12.06
C ASN A 206 6.86 -7.79 13.02
N LEU A 207 6.46 -6.64 12.47
CA LEU A 207 6.03 -5.46 13.23
C LEU A 207 4.51 -5.35 13.39
N LEU A 208 3.71 -6.25 12.78
CA LEU A 208 2.26 -6.20 12.88
C LEU A 208 1.78 -6.64 14.27
N ASP A 209 1.05 -5.74 14.93
CA ASP A 209 0.25 -6.01 16.12
C ASP A 209 -1.15 -5.43 15.91
N ASN A 210 -2.05 -6.27 15.47
CA ASN A 210 -3.41 -5.88 15.06
C ASN A 210 -4.28 -5.35 16.21
N SER A 211 -3.86 -5.59 17.45
CA SER A 211 -4.58 -5.16 18.66
C SER A 211 -4.33 -3.70 19.04
N SER A 212 -3.20 -3.14 18.57
CA SER A 212 -2.73 -1.82 19.03
C SER A 212 -2.35 -0.85 17.91
N GLN A 213 -2.63 -1.19 16.64
CA GLN A 213 -2.14 -0.43 15.49
C GLN A 213 -3.25 0.05 14.57
N PHE A 214 -2.97 1.14 13.84
CA PHE A 214 -3.82 1.67 12.78
C PHE A 214 -3.00 2.19 11.60
N LEU A 215 -3.65 2.32 10.43
CA LEU A 215 -3.06 2.86 9.22
C LEU A 215 -3.55 4.27 8.92
N THR A 216 -2.64 5.14 8.46
CA THR A 216 -2.98 6.45 7.88
C THR A 216 -2.41 6.55 6.46
N CYS A 217 -3.27 6.93 5.49
CA CYS A 217 -2.92 7.15 4.09
C CYS A 217 -3.07 8.63 3.70
N SER A 218 -2.14 9.15 2.93
CA SER A 218 -2.14 10.56 2.48
C SER A 218 -3.20 10.88 1.42
N GLY A 219 -3.84 9.88 0.83
CA GLY A 219 -4.76 10.03 -0.29
C GLY A 219 -6.20 9.63 0.00
N ARG A 220 -6.97 9.45 -1.10
CA ARG A 220 -8.34 8.91 -1.08
C ARG A 220 -8.30 7.43 -0.73
N LEU A 221 -9.34 6.95 -0.03
CA LEU A 221 -9.52 5.55 0.35
C LEU A 221 -10.49 4.87 -0.62
N ASN A 222 -9.96 4.09 -1.54
CA ASN A 222 -10.77 3.26 -2.43
C ASN A 222 -10.87 1.82 -1.91
N PHE A 223 -11.63 1.00 -2.61
CA PHE A 223 -11.83 -0.41 -2.32
C PHE A 223 -10.51 -1.17 -2.07
N ASP A 224 -9.52 -0.99 -2.97
CA ASP A 224 -8.26 -1.74 -2.89
C ASP A 224 -7.46 -1.43 -1.63
N LEU A 225 -7.42 -0.15 -1.18
CA LEU A 225 -6.72 0.22 0.05
C LEU A 225 -7.40 -0.39 1.28
N VAL A 226 -8.74 -0.41 1.32
CA VAL A 226 -9.49 -1.10 2.39
C VAL A 226 -9.22 -2.60 2.36
N GLN A 227 -9.22 -3.22 1.18
CA GLN A 227 -8.90 -4.64 1.02
C GLN A 227 -7.50 -4.96 1.53
N LYS A 228 -6.48 -4.18 1.15
CA LYS A 228 -5.09 -4.35 1.59
C LYS A 228 -4.96 -4.22 3.12
N ALA A 229 -5.61 -3.23 3.72
CA ALA A 229 -5.62 -3.07 5.17
C ALA A 229 -6.30 -4.25 5.88
N LEU A 230 -7.41 -4.76 5.31
CA LEU A 230 -8.09 -5.96 5.80
C LEU A 230 -7.20 -7.21 5.71
N MET A 231 -6.46 -7.38 4.62
CA MET A 231 -5.50 -8.48 4.46
C MET A 231 -4.44 -8.47 5.55
N ALA A 232 -3.92 -7.30 5.89
CA ALA A 232 -2.99 -7.10 7.01
C ALA A 232 -3.68 -7.19 8.38
N ASN A 233 -4.99 -7.49 8.42
CA ASN A 233 -5.82 -7.55 9.63
C ASN A 233 -5.83 -6.26 10.47
N ILE A 234 -5.68 -5.10 9.84
CA ILE A 234 -5.71 -3.78 10.49
C ILE A 234 -7.17 -3.33 10.65
N GLY A 235 -7.57 -3.00 11.87
CA GLY A 235 -8.95 -2.65 12.22
C GLY A 235 -9.34 -1.21 12.00
N VAL A 236 -8.40 -0.30 11.79
CA VAL A 236 -8.65 1.14 11.59
C VAL A 236 -7.83 1.68 10.44
N LEU A 237 -8.52 2.25 9.46
CA LEU A 237 -7.91 2.89 8.29
C LEU A 237 -8.34 4.36 8.22
N ILE A 238 -7.36 5.25 8.19
CA ILE A 238 -7.51 6.70 8.18
C ILE A 238 -7.02 7.25 6.85
N GLY A 239 -7.77 8.20 6.27
CA GLY A 239 -7.38 8.89 5.03
C GLY A 239 -7.55 10.40 5.13
N VAL A 240 -6.60 11.12 4.54
CA VAL A 240 -6.73 12.57 4.32
C VAL A 240 -7.86 12.86 3.35
N GLY A 241 -8.02 12.02 2.33
CA GLY A 241 -9.07 12.15 1.32
C GLY A 241 -10.36 11.38 1.64
N ALA A 242 -11.29 11.45 0.68
CA ALA A 242 -12.59 10.78 0.76
C ALA A 242 -12.47 9.26 0.55
N PRO A 243 -13.30 8.44 1.22
CA PRO A 243 -13.55 7.07 0.82
C PRO A 243 -14.51 7.00 -0.37
N THR A 244 -14.49 5.87 -1.09
CA THR A 244 -15.51 5.53 -2.10
C THR A 244 -16.63 4.70 -1.46
N SER A 245 -17.81 4.64 -2.12
CA SER A 245 -18.96 3.85 -1.63
C SER A 245 -18.58 2.39 -1.39
N LEU A 246 -17.93 1.75 -2.36
CA LEU A 246 -17.51 0.36 -2.26
C LEU A 246 -16.48 0.11 -1.13
N ALA A 247 -15.64 1.11 -0.85
CA ALA A 247 -14.72 1.07 0.30
C ALA A 247 -15.47 1.08 1.63
N ILE A 248 -16.54 1.89 1.73
CA ILE A 248 -17.40 1.96 2.93
C ILE A 248 -18.15 0.64 3.13
N ASP A 249 -18.73 0.09 2.05
CA ASP A 249 -19.47 -1.19 2.10
C ASP A 249 -18.55 -2.33 2.56
N LEU A 250 -17.34 -2.40 2.02
CA LEU A 250 -16.34 -3.39 2.42
C LEU A 250 -15.93 -3.24 3.89
N ALA A 251 -15.67 -2.01 4.34
CA ALA A 251 -15.31 -1.71 5.73
C ALA A 251 -16.43 -2.10 6.71
N ASN A 252 -17.69 -1.81 6.37
CA ASN A 252 -18.84 -2.22 7.18
C ASN A 252 -18.97 -3.74 7.25
N LYS A 253 -18.80 -4.43 6.12
CA LYS A 253 -18.91 -5.89 6.05
C LYS A 253 -17.94 -6.60 6.98
N PHE A 254 -16.72 -6.09 7.12
CA PHE A 254 -15.66 -6.69 7.93
C PHE A 254 -15.42 -5.99 9.28
N ASP A 255 -16.32 -5.13 9.71
CA ASP A 255 -16.24 -4.39 10.98
C ASP A 255 -14.96 -3.52 11.11
N MET A 256 -14.41 -3.02 9.99
CA MET A 256 -13.30 -2.06 9.98
C MET A 256 -13.80 -0.64 10.29
N THR A 257 -13.07 0.12 11.08
CA THR A 257 -13.28 1.55 11.24
C THR A 257 -12.62 2.30 10.09
N LEU A 258 -13.43 3.03 9.32
CA LEU A 258 -12.98 3.83 8.17
C LEU A 258 -13.21 5.32 8.44
N VAL A 259 -12.11 6.08 8.44
CA VAL A 259 -12.10 7.51 8.70
C VAL A 259 -11.56 8.25 7.49
N GLY A 260 -12.23 9.30 7.06
CA GLY A 260 -11.80 10.12 5.94
C GLY A 260 -11.93 11.61 6.20
N PHE A 261 -11.43 12.43 5.25
CA PHE A 261 -11.39 13.89 5.34
C PHE A 261 -10.73 14.39 6.62
N VAL A 262 -9.67 13.70 7.07
CA VAL A 262 -8.99 14.07 8.30
C VAL A 262 -8.16 15.32 8.07
N LYS A 263 -8.43 16.32 8.88
CA LYS A 263 -7.72 17.59 8.92
C LYS A 263 -7.74 18.15 10.35
N GLU A 264 -7.02 19.24 10.59
CA GLU A 264 -7.06 19.92 11.87
C GLU A 264 -8.50 20.22 12.31
N GLY A 265 -8.86 19.77 13.51
CA GLY A 265 -10.16 20.02 14.13
C GLY A 265 -11.33 19.17 13.61
N SER A 266 -11.18 18.34 12.57
CA SER A 266 -12.31 17.57 12.06
C SER A 266 -11.93 16.32 11.28
N PHE A 267 -12.83 15.32 11.27
CA PHE A 267 -12.82 14.14 10.41
C PHE A 267 -14.22 13.52 10.31
N ASN A 268 -14.42 12.63 9.34
CA ASN A 268 -15.66 11.90 9.19
C ASN A 268 -15.43 10.41 9.45
N ILE A 269 -16.31 9.77 10.23
CA ILE A 269 -16.32 8.33 10.44
C ILE A 269 -17.36 7.74 9.50
N TYR A 270 -16.95 6.83 8.62
CA TYR A 270 -17.82 6.21 7.60
C TYR A 270 -18.29 4.81 7.98
N SER A 271 -17.56 4.13 8.86
CA SER A 271 -17.93 2.80 9.37
C SER A 271 -17.37 2.56 10.77
N ASN A 272 -18.10 1.80 11.57
CA ASN A 272 -17.69 1.23 12.86
C ASN A 272 -16.94 2.19 13.80
N ASN A 273 -17.66 3.12 14.42
CA ASN A 273 -17.12 4.15 15.31
C ASN A 273 -16.66 3.62 16.68
N GLU A 274 -16.93 2.37 17.03
CA GLU A 274 -16.68 1.81 18.38
C GLU A 274 -15.20 1.87 18.81
N ARG A 275 -14.24 1.97 17.84
CA ARG A 275 -12.81 2.07 18.13
C ARG A 275 -12.35 3.49 18.43
N ILE A 276 -13.20 4.49 18.25
CA ILE A 276 -12.83 5.89 18.42
C ILE A 276 -13.33 6.41 19.77
N ILE A 277 -12.41 6.89 20.59
CA ILE A 277 -12.70 7.53 21.86
C ILE A 277 -12.94 9.01 21.58
N ILE A 278 -14.20 9.44 21.70
CA ILE A 278 -14.61 10.85 21.62
C ILE A 278 -14.84 11.31 23.06
N LYS A 279 -14.14 12.35 23.51
CA LYS A 279 -14.48 13.00 24.78
C LYS A 279 -15.85 13.66 24.64
N ASN A 280 -16.73 13.36 25.58
CA ASN A 280 -17.90 14.20 25.86
C ASN A 280 -17.44 15.47 26.59
#